data_fa528c07c0c04bcaa49e60b90d6e4cdd
#
_entry.id   fa528c07c0c04bcaa49e60b90d6e4cdd
#
_cell.length_a   1.000
_cell.length_b   1.000
_cell.length_c   1.000
_cell.angle_alpha   90.00
_cell.angle_beta   90.00
_cell.angle_gamma   90.00
#
_symmetry.space_group_name_H-M   'P 1'
#
loop_
_entity.id
_entity.type
_entity.pdbx_description
1 polymer ?
#
loop_
_entity_poly.entity_id
_entity_poly.type
_entity_poly.pdbx_seq_one_letter_code
_entity_poly.pdbx_strand_id
1 'polypeptide(L)'
;MKPRIILSILILLPFTCISQYCSNYGGTSFDNIFSIINDPRNSNLVTVGNSLSTDIDVIPVTYPWNFGEDAWLLVLDSFGTVLASRCYGGDHREGFNKIITTANGGYACIGYCEEDGFDVSGTHGASDMWLVQLDSNLHILWQHAYGGTMLESGYDLLQLDDGGFVLAGQSFLANGDITADYGLEDFWIVRTDSLGNIRWQYSFGGPGYDKPYFIKKWGNRFVAGGYLFQPGIGISGYHAGDEAWLLVVDENGNPIWNRCYGGSSSEFLADGLVMSDGNLLMAGYGGSNDGDMNSNAGSIDGWLMIIDSTGAVVQSKSIGGPWGEYFTAITPLDNGNYALTGIIGSQLPGSNPVHGSFDTWLAVVNPNLDLVATMCIGGSEDDDGMAVASAPGSVVVAGYTSSNDGDLPGNYGEEDGLIYKISNGLINSVASVANSIGFEQAGNRLSWTFGSAGNGQAVTELVDLQGRVAARKAWSVFPSGNRIEWLLPDGLASGIYLARISLQGETRTDRACVRGY
;
A
#
# COMPACT_ATOMS: atom_id res chain seq x y z
N MET A 1 -1.48 20.00 26.07
CA MET A 1 -0.89 18.67 25.74
C MET A 1 -1.87 17.62 26.22
N LYS A 2 -2.63 17.00 25.33
CA LYS A 2 -3.43 15.82 25.65
C LYS A 2 -2.48 14.61 25.63
N PRO A 3 -2.55 13.68 26.58
CA PRO A 3 -1.70 12.51 26.56
C PRO A 3 -2.08 11.64 25.35
N ARG A 4 -1.10 11.31 24.52
CA ARG A 4 -1.23 10.28 23.49
C ARG A 4 -1.56 8.96 24.17
N ILE A 5 -2.69 8.37 23.86
CA ILE A 5 -2.99 6.99 24.27
C ILE A 5 -2.43 6.12 23.15
N ILE A 6 -1.19 5.65 23.30
CA ILE A 6 -0.65 4.57 22.48
C ILE A 6 -1.36 3.30 22.92
N LEU A 7 -2.30 2.82 22.14
CA LEU A 7 -2.95 1.53 22.36
C LEU A 7 -2.00 0.42 21.88
N SER A 8 -0.97 0.12 22.68
CA SER A 8 -0.12 -1.04 22.44
C SER A 8 -0.89 -2.30 22.83
N ILE A 9 -1.44 -3.02 21.86
CA ILE A 9 -2.03 -4.33 22.09
C ILE A 9 -0.89 -5.33 22.22
N LEU A 10 -0.47 -5.60 23.44
CA LEU A 10 0.54 -6.61 23.77
C LEU A 10 -0.12 -7.98 23.80
N ILE A 11 -0.03 -8.74 22.72
CA ILE A 11 -0.41 -10.16 22.70
C ILE A 11 0.80 -10.94 23.17
N LEU A 12 0.80 -11.39 24.41
CA LEU A 12 1.83 -12.26 25.00
C LEU A 12 1.71 -13.68 24.40
N LEU A 13 2.46 -13.95 23.33
CA LEU A 13 2.90 -15.28 23.01
C LEU A 13 4.27 -15.50 23.66
N PRO A 14 4.61 -16.73 24.15
CA PRO A 14 5.91 -16.95 24.74
C PRO A 14 7.01 -16.79 23.68
N PHE A 15 7.90 -15.81 23.90
CA PHE A 15 9.17 -15.58 23.21
C PHE A 15 9.22 -14.83 21.86
N THR A 16 8.23 -14.02 21.47
CA THR A 16 8.52 -12.91 20.55
C THR A 16 7.64 -11.73 20.92
N CYS A 17 8.24 -10.59 21.19
CA CYS A 17 7.54 -9.32 21.39
C CYS A 17 6.96 -8.91 20.02
N ILE A 18 5.67 -9.16 19.81
CA ILE A 18 4.96 -8.82 18.56
C ILE A 18 4.39 -7.41 18.78
N SER A 19 5.07 -6.40 18.25
CA SER A 19 4.52 -5.05 18.26
C SER A 19 3.55 -4.89 17.07
N GLN A 20 2.31 -4.65 17.38
CA GLN A 20 1.29 -4.20 16.43
C GLN A 20 0.82 -2.83 16.90
N TYR A 21 0.72 -1.88 15.99
CA TYR A 21 0.12 -0.58 16.29
C TYR A 21 -0.66 -0.07 15.07
N CYS A 22 -1.69 0.73 15.37
CA CYS A 22 -2.39 1.57 14.43
C CYS A 22 -2.29 3.00 14.97
N SER A 23 -1.87 3.94 14.13
CA SER A 23 -1.74 5.34 14.53
C SER A 23 -2.02 6.25 13.36
N ASN A 24 -2.68 7.35 13.64
CA ASN A 24 -2.84 8.46 12.72
C ASN A 24 -1.79 9.51 13.01
N TYR A 25 -1.29 10.15 11.96
CA TYR A 25 -0.28 11.20 12.00
C TYR A 25 -0.75 12.35 11.12
N GLY A 26 -0.64 13.55 11.62
CA GLY A 26 -1.09 14.73 10.90
C GLY A 26 -1.33 15.91 11.82
N GLY A 27 -2.20 16.80 11.41
CA GLY A 27 -2.60 17.97 12.15
C GLY A 27 -4.10 18.26 12.02
N THR A 28 -4.48 19.53 11.93
CA THR A 28 -5.90 19.92 11.91
C THR A 28 -6.48 20.05 10.50
N SER A 29 -5.74 19.71 9.45
CA SER A 29 -6.17 19.79 8.06
C SER A 29 -5.95 18.45 7.33
N PHE A 30 -5.74 18.47 6.01
CA PHE A 30 -5.47 17.29 5.20
C PHE A 30 -4.00 16.89 5.28
N ASP A 31 -3.74 15.63 5.60
CA ASP A 31 -2.42 15.05 5.74
C ASP A 31 -2.38 13.64 5.14
N ASN A 32 -1.71 13.46 4.02
CA ASN A 32 -1.71 12.21 3.28
C ASN A 32 -0.33 11.56 3.27
N ILE A 33 -0.30 10.22 3.30
CA ILE A 33 0.91 9.42 3.13
C ILE A 33 0.75 8.56 1.86
N PHE A 34 1.65 8.75 0.89
CA PHE A 34 1.63 8.04 -0.39
C PHE A 34 2.71 6.98 -0.52
N SER A 35 3.78 7.07 0.26
CA SER A 35 4.86 6.09 0.21
C SER A 35 5.47 5.83 1.58
N ILE A 36 5.90 4.59 1.80
CA ILE A 36 6.58 4.15 3.01
C ILE A 36 7.75 3.22 2.67
N ILE A 37 8.85 3.39 3.37
CA ILE A 37 9.97 2.45 3.35
C ILE A 37 10.35 2.04 4.78
N ASN A 38 10.87 0.82 4.93
CA ASN A 38 11.62 0.42 6.10
C ASN A 38 13.10 0.68 5.81
N ASP A 39 13.72 1.61 6.52
CA ASP A 39 15.13 1.93 6.34
C ASP A 39 16.00 0.76 6.83
N PRO A 40 16.73 0.06 5.95
CA PRO A 40 17.48 -1.14 6.32
C PRO A 40 18.66 -0.85 7.25
N ARG A 41 19.06 0.41 7.42
CA ARG A 41 20.19 0.84 8.25
C ARG A 41 19.87 0.89 9.73
N ASN A 42 18.60 1.19 10.08
CA ASN A 42 18.18 1.43 11.47
C ASN A 42 16.78 0.87 11.79
N SER A 43 16.09 0.29 10.80
CA SER A 43 14.71 -0.22 10.89
C SER A 43 13.67 0.84 11.24
N ASN A 44 13.97 2.11 10.97
CA ASN A 44 12.99 3.18 11.05
C ASN A 44 12.04 3.09 9.86
N LEU A 45 10.81 3.51 10.08
CA LEU A 45 9.84 3.72 9.00
C LEU A 45 9.97 5.17 8.54
N VAL A 46 10.13 5.36 7.23
CA VAL A 46 10.17 6.68 6.62
C VAL A 46 9.06 6.78 5.62
N THR A 47 8.22 7.79 5.77
CA THR A 47 7.05 8.03 4.92
C THR A 47 7.12 9.39 4.26
N VAL A 48 6.48 9.50 3.10
CA VAL A 48 6.29 10.77 2.42
C VAL A 48 4.88 10.90 1.88
N GLY A 49 4.46 12.15 1.71
CA GLY A 49 3.18 12.55 1.16
C GLY A 49 3.08 14.05 1.04
N ASN A 50 1.91 14.59 1.34
CA ASN A 50 1.67 16.03 1.42
C ASN A 50 0.89 16.39 2.68
N SER A 51 0.94 17.65 3.07
CA SER A 51 0.25 18.18 4.25
C SER A 51 -0.19 19.63 4.05
N LEU A 52 -1.41 19.92 4.51
CA LEU A 52 -1.94 21.28 4.68
C LEU A 52 -1.89 21.74 6.14
N SER A 53 -1.45 20.89 7.04
CA SER A 53 -1.42 21.17 8.49
C SER A 53 -0.17 21.94 8.90
N THR A 54 -0.30 22.72 9.97
CA THR A 54 0.80 23.48 10.56
C THR A 54 0.99 23.19 12.05
N ASP A 55 0.44 22.08 12.54
CA ASP A 55 0.38 21.77 13.97
C ASP A 55 0.48 20.24 14.21
N ILE A 56 0.46 19.85 15.46
CA ILE A 56 0.49 18.47 15.99
C ILE A 56 1.74 17.72 15.56
N ASP A 57 1.66 16.84 14.55
CA ASP A 57 2.79 16.04 14.05
C ASP A 57 3.48 16.69 12.85
N VAL A 58 2.88 17.72 12.27
CA VAL A 58 3.44 18.45 11.14
C VAL A 58 4.26 19.62 11.64
N ILE A 59 5.54 19.65 11.24
CA ILE A 59 6.42 20.80 11.49
C ILE A 59 6.47 21.58 10.17
N PRO A 60 5.72 22.70 10.06
CA PRO A 60 5.62 23.42 8.81
C PRO A 60 6.97 24.04 8.43
N VAL A 61 7.18 24.23 7.15
CA VAL A 61 8.18 25.19 6.68
C VAL A 61 7.77 26.54 7.26
N THR A 62 8.63 27.17 8.05
CA THR A 62 8.33 28.40 8.81
C THR A 62 8.18 29.62 7.89
N TYR A 63 7.12 29.65 7.08
CA TYR A 63 6.81 30.80 6.23
C TYR A 63 5.44 31.39 6.60
N PRO A 64 5.34 32.71 6.73
CA PRO A 64 4.14 33.35 7.29
C PRO A 64 2.91 33.35 6.37
N TRP A 65 2.98 32.81 5.15
CA TRP A 65 1.93 32.91 4.13
C TRP A 65 1.82 31.64 3.26
N ASN A 66 1.99 30.45 3.82
CA ASN A 66 1.78 29.21 3.06
C ASN A 66 0.28 28.98 2.83
N PHE A 67 -0.14 28.96 1.56
CA PHE A 67 -1.53 28.71 1.14
C PHE A 67 -1.66 27.36 0.39
N GLY A 68 -0.58 26.60 0.26
CA GLY A 68 -0.52 25.33 -0.46
C GLY A 68 -0.24 24.14 0.43
N GLU A 69 -0.35 22.94 -0.14
CA GLU A 69 0.14 21.71 0.44
C GLU A 69 1.67 21.71 0.39
N ASP A 70 2.33 21.30 1.46
CA ASP A 70 3.78 21.06 1.48
C ASP A 70 4.08 19.57 1.32
N ALA A 71 5.17 19.24 0.64
CA ALA A 71 5.69 17.87 0.63
C ALA A 71 6.14 17.48 2.04
N TRP A 72 5.51 16.44 2.60
CA TRP A 72 5.71 16.03 3.98
C TRP A 72 6.51 14.74 4.09
N LEU A 73 7.49 14.72 4.99
CA LEU A 73 8.30 13.55 5.33
C LEU A 73 8.23 13.30 6.84
N LEU A 74 7.91 12.05 7.22
CA LEU A 74 7.81 11.61 8.60
C LEU A 74 8.72 10.40 8.84
N VAL A 75 9.53 10.45 9.90
CA VAL A 75 10.38 9.35 10.35
C VAL A 75 9.87 8.82 11.67
N LEU A 76 9.63 7.52 11.74
CA LEU A 76 9.13 6.82 12.92
C LEU A 76 10.10 5.74 13.38
N ASP A 77 10.14 5.49 14.67
CA ASP A 77 10.79 4.28 15.17
C ASP A 77 9.92 3.03 14.91
N SER A 78 10.44 1.87 15.23
CA SER A 78 9.72 0.59 15.07
C SER A 78 8.44 0.47 15.89
N PHE A 79 8.18 1.39 16.81
CA PHE A 79 7.00 1.45 17.69
C PHE A 79 5.99 2.53 17.27
N GLY A 80 6.26 3.26 16.18
CA GLY A 80 5.41 4.34 15.72
C GLY A 80 5.63 5.68 16.42
N THR A 81 6.75 5.84 17.15
CA THR A 81 7.08 7.13 17.76
C THR A 81 7.71 8.04 16.72
N VAL A 82 7.21 9.28 16.59
CA VAL A 82 7.77 10.28 15.69
C VAL A 82 9.18 10.65 16.14
N LEU A 83 10.17 10.37 15.29
CA LEU A 83 11.56 10.74 15.47
C LEU A 83 11.88 12.07 14.77
N ALA A 84 11.29 12.29 13.59
CA ALA A 84 11.39 13.54 12.84
C ALA A 84 10.14 13.72 11.98
N SER A 85 9.74 14.97 11.81
CA SER A 85 8.72 15.40 10.86
C SER A 85 9.24 16.64 10.16
N ARG A 86 9.10 16.71 8.83
CA ARG A 86 9.63 17.81 8.05
C ARG A 86 8.80 18.05 6.80
N CYS A 87 8.48 19.31 6.55
CA CYS A 87 7.91 19.76 5.30
C CYS A 87 8.99 20.35 4.40
N TYR A 88 8.78 20.25 3.09
CA TYR A 88 9.60 20.85 2.04
C TYR A 88 8.67 21.48 1.03
N GLY A 89 9.04 22.67 0.53
CA GLY A 89 8.22 23.32 -0.46
C GLY A 89 8.49 24.81 -0.60
N GLY A 90 7.49 25.49 -1.13
CA GLY A 90 7.50 26.91 -1.43
C GLY A 90 6.27 27.64 -0.88
N ASP A 91 5.78 28.59 -1.67
CA ASP A 91 4.55 29.36 -1.35
C ASP A 91 3.30 28.70 -1.99
N HIS A 92 3.46 27.65 -2.79
CA HIS A 92 2.42 26.99 -3.58
C HIS A 92 2.25 25.51 -3.16
N ARG A 93 1.91 24.63 -4.09
CA ARG A 93 1.61 23.23 -3.80
C ARG A 93 2.79 22.34 -4.16
N GLU A 94 3.24 21.57 -3.20
CA GLU A 94 4.27 20.55 -3.35
C GLU A 94 3.80 19.24 -2.69
N GLY A 95 4.26 18.13 -3.24
CA GLY A 95 3.99 16.82 -2.67
C GLY A 95 5.00 15.78 -3.10
N PHE A 96 5.23 14.78 -2.25
CA PHE A 96 6.03 13.61 -2.58
C PHE A 96 5.14 12.40 -2.78
N ASN A 97 5.28 11.75 -3.94
CA ASN A 97 4.58 10.50 -4.27
C ASN A 97 5.39 9.26 -3.91
N LYS A 98 6.73 9.34 -3.94
CA LYS A 98 7.60 8.19 -3.66
C LYS A 98 8.87 8.59 -2.94
N ILE A 99 9.37 7.69 -2.08
CA ILE A 99 10.67 7.78 -1.41
C ILE A 99 11.45 6.48 -1.57
N ILE A 100 12.76 6.60 -1.74
CA ILE A 100 13.71 5.48 -1.69
C ILE A 100 14.91 5.85 -0.81
N THR A 101 15.60 4.84 -0.27
CA THR A 101 16.95 5.01 0.27
C THR A 101 17.97 5.14 -0.85
N THR A 102 19.03 5.92 -0.62
CA THR A 102 20.09 6.12 -1.60
C THR A 102 21.42 5.52 -1.13
N ALA A 103 22.29 5.17 -2.09
CA ALA A 103 23.58 4.54 -1.83
C ALA A 103 24.53 5.39 -0.97
N ASN A 104 24.37 6.72 -0.96
CA ASN A 104 25.12 7.64 -0.10
C ASN A 104 24.61 7.72 1.35
N GLY A 105 23.61 6.93 1.69
CA GLY A 105 23.06 6.84 3.04
C GLY A 105 21.96 7.85 3.37
N GLY A 106 21.48 8.59 2.39
CA GLY A 106 20.31 9.50 2.50
C GLY A 106 19.05 8.92 1.87
N TYR A 107 18.24 9.81 1.30
CA TYR A 107 16.97 9.48 0.63
C TYR A 107 16.84 10.24 -0.69
N ALA A 108 16.02 9.73 -1.57
CA ALA A 108 15.54 10.47 -2.74
C ALA A 108 14.02 10.41 -2.77
N CYS A 109 13.38 11.56 -2.98
CA CYS A 109 11.94 11.73 -3.07
C CYS A 109 11.58 12.25 -4.44
N ILE A 110 10.46 11.78 -5.00
CA ILE A 110 9.89 12.28 -6.25
C ILE A 110 8.42 12.63 -6.05
N GLY A 111 7.98 13.67 -6.74
CA GLY A 111 6.60 14.13 -6.71
C GLY A 111 6.38 15.30 -7.64
N TYR A 112 5.83 16.38 -7.14
CA TYR A 112 5.52 17.59 -7.90
C TYR A 112 5.82 18.86 -7.11
N CYS A 113 6.04 19.98 -7.83
CA CYS A 113 6.15 21.32 -7.28
C CYS A 113 5.59 22.35 -8.28
N GLU A 114 4.99 23.45 -7.78
CA GLU A 114 4.31 24.43 -8.65
C GLU A 114 5.19 25.62 -9.01
N GLU A 115 5.72 26.38 -8.07
CA GLU A 115 6.47 27.60 -8.38
C GLU A 115 7.80 27.69 -7.62
N ASP A 116 8.74 28.50 -8.13
CA ASP A 116 10.00 28.77 -7.45
C ASP A 116 9.76 29.47 -6.11
N GLY A 117 10.31 28.91 -5.05
CA GLY A 117 10.24 29.45 -3.70
C GLY A 117 10.97 28.56 -2.71
N PHE A 118 11.65 29.11 -1.77
CA PHE A 118 12.36 28.48 -0.65
C PHE A 118 13.17 27.22 -1.01
N ASP A 119 12.55 26.01 -0.90
CA ASP A 119 13.20 24.74 -1.22
C ASP A 119 13.08 24.38 -2.72
N VAL A 120 12.24 25.07 -3.46
CA VAL A 120 11.94 24.80 -4.88
C VAL A 120 12.64 25.83 -5.77
N SER A 121 13.25 25.38 -6.84
CA SER A 121 13.83 26.26 -7.86
C SER A 121 13.94 25.58 -9.21
N GLY A 122 13.82 26.38 -10.28
CA GLY A 122 13.95 25.93 -11.65
C GLY A 122 12.65 25.40 -12.24
N THR A 123 11.51 25.82 -11.72
CA THR A 123 10.19 25.47 -12.28
C THR A 123 9.95 26.09 -13.64
N HIS A 124 9.14 25.42 -14.47
CA HIS A 124 8.91 25.77 -15.88
C HIS A 124 7.46 26.19 -16.16
N GLY A 125 6.51 25.77 -15.33
CA GLY A 125 5.11 25.98 -15.64
C GLY A 125 4.15 25.87 -14.46
N ALA A 126 3.01 25.26 -14.71
CA ALA A 126 1.97 25.15 -13.71
C ALA A 126 2.32 24.14 -12.59
N SER A 127 2.96 23.04 -12.97
CA SER A 127 3.52 22.06 -12.03
C SER A 127 4.62 21.28 -12.73
N ASP A 128 5.71 20.99 -12.04
CA ASP A 128 6.85 20.23 -12.55
C ASP A 128 7.08 18.95 -11.74
N MET A 129 7.64 17.93 -12.38
CA MET A 129 8.13 16.74 -11.69
C MET A 129 9.31 17.11 -10.81
N TRP A 130 9.18 16.94 -9.51
CA TRP A 130 10.17 17.36 -8.52
C TRP A 130 10.96 16.17 -7.98
N LEU A 131 12.29 16.20 -8.16
CA LEU A 131 13.22 15.24 -7.59
C LEU A 131 14.10 15.92 -6.53
N VAL A 132 14.06 15.40 -5.31
CA VAL A 132 14.82 15.91 -4.18
C VAL A 132 15.73 14.82 -3.62
N GLN A 133 17.02 15.08 -3.51
CA GLN A 133 17.95 14.23 -2.78
C GLN A 133 18.26 14.83 -1.40
N LEU A 134 18.09 13.98 -0.37
CA LEU A 134 18.30 14.33 1.03
C LEU A 134 19.51 13.59 1.59
N ASP A 135 20.19 14.21 2.57
CA ASP A 135 21.14 13.50 3.44
C ASP A 135 20.42 12.67 4.52
N SER A 136 21.18 11.92 5.33
CA SER A 136 20.62 11.12 6.44
C SER A 136 20.01 11.95 7.57
N ASN A 137 20.22 13.27 7.60
CA ASN A 137 19.64 14.23 8.55
C ASN A 137 18.46 15.00 7.94
N LEU A 138 18.00 14.57 6.76
CA LEU A 138 16.88 15.16 6.05
C LEU A 138 17.15 16.57 5.51
N HIS A 139 18.43 16.98 5.29
CA HIS A 139 18.75 18.22 4.61
C HIS A 139 18.82 18.00 3.11
N ILE A 140 18.30 18.93 2.33
CA ILE A 140 18.38 18.91 0.87
C ILE A 140 19.85 19.01 0.47
N LEU A 141 20.34 18.01 -0.27
CA LEU A 141 21.65 18.02 -0.92
C LEU A 141 21.55 18.73 -2.25
N TRP A 142 20.53 18.45 -3.01
CA TRP A 142 20.14 19.11 -4.25
C TRP A 142 18.67 18.77 -4.59
N GLN A 143 18.06 19.56 -5.43
CA GLN A 143 16.75 19.33 -6.00
C GLN A 143 16.72 19.78 -7.46
N HIS A 144 15.79 19.21 -8.25
CA HIS A 144 15.50 19.61 -9.62
C HIS A 144 14.01 19.53 -9.89
N ALA A 145 13.47 20.57 -10.51
CA ALA A 145 12.17 20.57 -11.16
C ALA A 145 12.38 20.26 -12.65
N TYR A 146 11.67 19.26 -13.17
CA TYR A 146 11.73 18.87 -14.58
C TYR A 146 10.34 19.03 -15.18
N GLY A 147 10.24 19.69 -16.32
CA GLY A 147 8.95 19.85 -16.96
C GLY A 147 8.89 20.85 -18.10
N GLY A 148 7.68 21.27 -18.37
CA GLY A 148 7.32 22.25 -19.36
C GLY A 148 6.37 23.30 -18.79
N THR A 149 5.48 23.82 -19.63
CA THR A 149 4.56 24.90 -19.21
C THR A 149 3.25 24.38 -18.60
N MET A 150 3.04 23.07 -18.53
CA MET A 150 1.80 22.43 -18.10
C MET A 150 1.97 21.71 -16.76
N LEU A 151 1.35 20.56 -16.59
CA LEU A 151 1.26 19.83 -15.34
C LEU A 151 2.09 18.53 -15.43
N GLU A 152 3.27 18.55 -14.91
CA GLU A 152 4.13 17.35 -14.80
C GLU A 152 4.19 16.87 -13.36
N SER A 153 4.25 15.55 -13.16
CA SER A 153 4.38 14.92 -11.84
C SER A 153 5.16 13.61 -11.93
N GLY A 154 5.96 13.33 -10.93
CA GLY A 154 6.69 12.06 -10.82
C GLY A 154 5.98 11.09 -9.87
N TYR A 155 5.93 9.80 -10.22
CA TYR A 155 5.23 8.76 -9.47
C TYR A 155 6.13 7.69 -8.87
N ASP A 156 7.21 7.31 -9.56
CA ASP A 156 8.16 6.31 -9.04
C ASP A 156 9.57 6.62 -9.53
N LEU A 157 10.55 6.15 -8.77
CA LEU A 157 11.96 6.34 -9.08
C LEU A 157 12.78 5.13 -8.65
N LEU A 158 13.94 4.96 -9.31
CA LEU A 158 14.97 4.03 -8.86
C LEU A 158 16.36 4.67 -9.00
N GLN A 159 17.25 4.35 -8.06
CA GLN A 159 18.66 4.74 -8.17
C GLN A 159 19.47 3.66 -8.89
N LEU A 160 20.38 4.07 -9.75
CA LEU A 160 21.28 3.17 -10.46
C LEU A 160 22.67 3.11 -9.81
N ASP A 161 23.46 2.12 -10.22
CA ASP A 161 24.79 1.85 -9.67
C ASP A 161 25.79 3.01 -9.87
N ASP A 162 25.56 3.88 -10.87
CA ASP A 162 26.35 5.09 -11.12
C ASP A 162 25.90 6.30 -10.25
N GLY A 163 24.92 6.08 -9.37
CA GLY A 163 24.36 7.09 -8.45
C GLY A 163 23.29 7.96 -9.07
N GLY A 164 23.02 7.89 -10.36
CA GLY A 164 21.95 8.62 -11.01
C GLY A 164 20.60 7.91 -10.87
N PHE A 165 19.54 8.48 -11.44
CA PHE A 165 18.18 8.01 -11.25
C PHE A 165 17.48 7.73 -12.58
N VAL A 166 16.50 6.82 -12.56
CA VAL A 166 15.46 6.69 -13.57
C VAL A 166 14.13 7.02 -12.91
N LEU A 167 13.43 7.96 -13.51
CA LEU A 167 12.18 8.53 -13.01
C LEU A 167 11.05 8.13 -13.96
N ALA A 168 9.88 7.84 -13.42
CA ALA A 168 8.65 7.70 -14.16
C ALA A 168 7.64 8.74 -13.69
N GLY A 169 7.12 9.50 -14.62
CA GLY A 169 6.14 10.55 -14.40
C GLY A 169 5.25 10.76 -15.61
N GLN A 170 4.38 11.73 -15.52
CA GLN A 170 3.54 12.18 -16.64
C GLN A 170 4.08 13.49 -17.22
N SER A 171 3.88 13.68 -18.52
CA SER A 171 4.09 14.92 -19.23
C SER A 171 2.90 15.28 -20.11
N PHE A 172 2.68 16.59 -20.36
CA PHE A 172 1.53 17.04 -21.14
C PHE A 172 1.92 17.59 -22.52
N LEU A 173 2.87 18.47 -22.62
CA LEU A 173 3.13 19.23 -23.83
C LEU A 173 4.63 19.32 -24.11
N ALA A 174 5.03 19.06 -25.34
CA ALA A 174 6.43 19.13 -25.77
C ALA A 174 6.97 20.58 -25.72
N ASN A 175 7.51 20.94 -24.58
CA ASN A 175 8.28 22.18 -24.36
C ASN A 175 9.12 22.03 -23.08
N GLY A 176 9.96 23.01 -22.76
CA GLY A 176 10.90 22.93 -21.63
C GLY A 176 11.84 21.74 -21.79
N ASP A 177 11.85 20.83 -20.81
CA ASP A 177 12.63 19.59 -20.85
C ASP A 177 12.00 18.50 -21.73
N ILE A 178 10.70 18.61 -22.02
CA ILE A 178 9.91 17.59 -22.74
C ILE A 178 10.12 17.78 -24.25
N THR A 179 10.65 16.76 -24.94
CA THR A 179 11.03 16.85 -26.37
C THR A 179 9.97 16.28 -27.32
N ALA A 180 8.97 15.56 -26.82
CA ALA A 180 7.87 15.01 -27.62
C ALA A 180 6.63 14.84 -26.75
N ASP A 181 5.46 14.96 -27.38
CA ASP A 181 4.16 14.54 -26.83
C ASP A 181 3.37 13.76 -27.86
N TYR A 182 2.44 12.92 -27.40
CA TYR A 182 1.60 12.08 -28.25
C TYR A 182 0.11 12.30 -27.98
N GLY A 183 -0.25 13.03 -26.94
CA GLY A 183 -1.64 13.21 -26.56
C GLY A 183 -1.89 14.28 -25.51
N LEU A 184 -2.66 13.93 -24.51
CA LEU A 184 -2.99 14.78 -23.38
C LEU A 184 -1.97 14.59 -22.24
N GLU A 185 -1.89 13.38 -21.71
CA GLU A 185 -0.87 12.96 -20.75
C GLU A 185 -0.10 11.78 -21.33
N ASP A 186 1.21 11.80 -21.23
CA ASP A 186 2.08 10.73 -21.70
C ASP A 186 2.95 10.18 -20.58
N PHE A 187 3.32 8.89 -20.63
CA PHE A 187 4.41 8.35 -19.82
C PHE A 187 5.67 9.13 -20.12
N TRP A 188 6.26 9.72 -19.12
CA TRP A 188 7.53 10.42 -19.22
C TRP A 188 8.61 9.70 -18.41
N ILE A 189 9.60 9.16 -19.10
CA ILE A 189 10.72 8.45 -18.48
C ILE A 189 11.97 9.32 -18.59
N VAL A 190 12.56 9.66 -17.46
CA VAL A 190 13.74 10.54 -17.38
C VAL A 190 14.90 9.79 -16.71
N ARG A 191 16.06 9.81 -17.35
CA ARG A 191 17.32 9.30 -16.81
C ARG A 191 18.23 10.46 -16.44
N THR A 192 18.68 10.53 -15.18
CA THR A 192 19.59 11.58 -14.70
C THR A 192 20.96 11.03 -14.34
N ASP A 193 21.96 11.90 -14.21
CA ASP A 193 23.19 11.57 -13.51
C ASP A 193 23.02 11.66 -11.98
N SER A 194 24.11 11.45 -11.22
CA SER A 194 24.12 11.49 -9.76
C SER A 194 23.88 12.90 -9.16
N LEU A 195 23.90 13.93 -9.99
CA LEU A 195 23.62 15.31 -9.60
C LEU A 195 22.24 15.78 -10.08
N GLY A 196 21.43 14.89 -10.66
CA GLY A 196 20.11 15.21 -11.17
C GLY A 196 20.08 15.76 -12.60
N ASN A 197 21.21 15.93 -13.30
CA ASN A 197 21.17 16.42 -14.68
C ASN A 197 20.62 15.36 -15.63
N ILE A 198 19.69 15.74 -16.52
CA ILE A 198 19.09 14.84 -17.52
C ILE A 198 20.19 14.27 -18.45
N ARG A 199 20.25 12.96 -18.57
CA ARG A 199 21.07 12.20 -19.52
C ARG A 199 20.29 11.87 -20.79
N TRP A 200 19.05 11.43 -20.62
CA TRP A 200 18.07 11.25 -21.67
C TRP A 200 16.66 11.32 -21.06
N GLN A 201 15.69 11.63 -21.88
CA GLN A 201 14.28 11.58 -21.52
C GLN A 201 13.46 11.27 -22.77
N TYR A 202 12.33 10.58 -22.58
CA TYR A 202 11.40 10.25 -23.65
C TYR A 202 9.98 10.20 -23.12
N SER A 203 9.04 10.74 -23.90
CA SER A 203 7.61 10.54 -23.71
C SER A 203 7.13 9.36 -24.54
N PHE A 204 6.14 8.62 -24.02
CA PHE A 204 5.53 7.47 -24.67
C PHE A 204 4.05 7.47 -24.36
N GLY A 205 3.21 7.27 -25.39
CA GLY A 205 1.78 7.26 -25.20
C GLY A 205 0.98 7.21 -26.47
N GLY A 206 -0.28 7.54 -26.33
CA GLY A 206 -1.27 7.69 -27.38
C GLY A 206 -1.95 9.06 -27.34
N PRO A 207 -3.07 9.25 -28.04
CA PRO A 207 -3.74 10.56 -28.08
C PRO A 207 -4.54 10.90 -26.81
N GLY A 208 -4.61 10.00 -25.83
CA GLY A 208 -5.39 10.14 -24.60
C GLY A 208 -4.57 10.52 -23.38
N TYR A 209 -5.04 10.04 -22.23
CA TYR A 209 -4.37 10.17 -20.94
C TYR A 209 -3.62 8.87 -20.64
N ASP A 210 -2.30 8.95 -20.51
CA ASP A 210 -1.43 7.79 -20.31
C ASP A 210 -0.52 8.06 -19.12
N LYS A 211 -0.67 7.28 -18.04
CA LYS A 211 -0.04 7.60 -16.76
C LYS A 211 0.73 6.42 -16.19
N PRO A 212 2.05 6.54 -15.94
CA PRO A 212 2.83 5.53 -15.24
C PRO A 212 2.61 5.66 -13.73
N TYR A 213 2.57 4.53 -13.05
CA TYR A 213 2.54 4.48 -11.59
C TYR A 213 3.81 3.87 -10.99
N PHE A 214 4.53 3.05 -11.77
CA PHE A 214 5.77 2.46 -11.29
C PHE A 214 6.84 2.34 -12.37
N ILE A 215 8.09 2.27 -11.93
CA ILE A 215 9.25 1.88 -12.76
C ILE A 215 10.13 0.91 -11.99
N LYS A 216 10.57 -0.18 -12.65
CA LYS A 216 11.45 -1.18 -12.03
C LYS A 216 12.63 -1.52 -12.96
N LYS A 217 13.78 -1.82 -12.36
CA LYS A 217 14.93 -2.40 -13.10
C LYS A 217 14.66 -3.88 -13.32
N TRP A 218 14.60 -4.31 -14.57
CA TRP A 218 14.34 -5.70 -14.97
C TRP A 218 15.49 -6.27 -15.77
N GLY A 219 16.50 -6.82 -15.09
CA GLY A 219 17.79 -7.18 -15.69
C GLY A 219 18.55 -5.93 -16.14
N ASN A 220 18.86 -5.87 -17.45
CA ASN A 220 19.54 -4.73 -18.10
C ASN A 220 18.57 -3.76 -18.80
N ARG A 221 17.33 -3.71 -18.39
CA ARG A 221 16.27 -2.88 -18.95
C ARG A 221 15.40 -2.29 -17.85
N PHE A 222 14.55 -1.32 -18.20
CA PHE A 222 13.56 -0.75 -17.32
C PHE A 222 12.16 -1.12 -17.80
N VAL A 223 11.26 -1.37 -16.87
CA VAL A 223 9.84 -1.56 -17.13
C VAL A 223 9.05 -0.51 -16.36
N ALA A 224 8.24 0.26 -17.07
CA ALA A 224 7.26 1.18 -16.50
C ALA A 224 5.86 0.63 -16.74
N GLY A 225 4.97 0.79 -15.77
CA GLY A 225 3.59 0.34 -15.87
C GLY A 225 2.60 1.31 -15.28
N GLY A 226 1.38 1.27 -15.77
CA GLY A 226 0.28 2.14 -15.38
C GLY A 226 -0.93 1.88 -16.28
N TYR A 227 -1.51 2.93 -16.86
CA TYR A 227 -2.62 2.78 -17.80
C TYR A 227 -2.44 3.64 -19.05
N LEU A 228 -3.19 3.27 -20.09
CA LEU A 228 -3.27 3.95 -21.38
C LEU A 228 -4.73 4.03 -21.80
N PHE A 229 -5.20 5.25 -22.12
CA PHE A 229 -6.61 5.47 -22.50
C PHE A 229 -6.88 5.17 -23.98
N GLN A 230 -6.00 5.57 -24.89
CA GLN A 230 -6.12 5.30 -26.32
C GLN A 230 -4.77 4.92 -26.94
N PRO A 231 -4.71 3.85 -27.75
CA PRO A 231 -3.43 3.40 -28.26
C PRO A 231 -2.89 4.34 -29.34
N GLY A 232 -1.61 4.69 -29.20
CA GLY A 232 -0.82 5.30 -30.26
C GLY A 232 -0.33 4.26 -31.28
N ILE A 233 0.42 4.74 -32.28
CA ILE A 233 1.01 3.86 -33.30
C ILE A 233 2.05 2.93 -32.64
N GLY A 234 1.92 1.62 -32.89
CA GLY A 234 2.86 0.61 -32.41
C GLY A 234 2.57 0.09 -31.00
N ILE A 235 1.47 0.50 -30.37
CA ILE A 235 0.98 -0.09 -29.11
C ILE A 235 0.14 -1.31 -29.46
N SER A 236 0.44 -2.44 -28.80
CA SER A 236 -0.18 -3.74 -29.05
C SER A 236 -1.08 -4.18 -27.89
N GLY A 237 -2.03 -5.07 -28.16
CA GLY A 237 -2.87 -5.71 -27.15
C GLY A 237 -4.02 -4.85 -26.61
N TYR A 238 -4.28 -3.67 -27.18
CA TYR A 238 -5.38 -2.81 -26.73
C TYR A 238 -6.76 -3.42 -27.10
N HIS A 239 -7.67 -3.41 -26.14
CA HIS A 239 -9.04 -3.94 -26.29
C HIS A 239 -10.09 -2.82 -26.26
N ALA A 240 -10.25 -2.12 -25.13
CA ALA A 240 -11.20 -1.02 -24.98
C ALA A 240 -10.98 -0.25 -23.65
N GLY A 241 -11.43 1.00 -23.57
CA GLY A 241 -11.39 1.79 -22.32
C GLY A 241 -9.98 2.17 -21.88
N ASP A 242 -9.77 2.28 -20.57
CA ASP A 242 -8.44 2.40 -19.99
C ASP A 242 -7.82 1.00 -19.87
N GLU A 243 -6.63 0.82 -20.38
CA GLU A 243 -5.96 -0.47 -20.38
C GLU A 243 -4.70 -0.44 -19.52
N ALA A 244 -4.49 -1.47 -18.74
CA ALA A 244 -3.22 -1.70 -18.07
C ALA A 244 -2.10 -1.75 -19.10
N TRP A 245 -1.14 -0.83 -19.04
CA TRP A 245 -0.09 -0.68 -20.04
C TRP A 245 1.30 -0.87 -19.45
N LEU A 246 2.12 -1.66 -20.14
CA LEU A 246 3.55 -1.81 -19.86
C LEU A 246 4.39 -1.31 -21.01
N LEU A 247 5.43 -0.58 -20.66
CA LEU A 247 6.49 -0.13 -21.53
C LEU A 247 7.82 -0.68 -21.02
N VAL A 248 8.57 -1.35 -21.87
CA VAL A 248 9.93 -1.83 -21.58
C VAL A 248 10.93 -1.11 -22.46
N VAL A 249 11.91 -0.46 -21.83
CA VAL A 249 12.97 0.27 -22.51
C VAL A 249 14.36 -0.30 -22.14
N ASP A 250 15.36 -0.14 -23.01
CA ASP A 250 16.75 -0.44 -22.70
C ASP A 250 17.38 0.62 -21.78
N GLU A 251 18.63 0.45 -21.38
CA GLU A 251 19.37 1.40 -20.53
C GLU A 251 19.57 2.79 -21.16
N ASN A 252 19.35 2.93 -22.48
CA ASN A 252 19.40 4.20 -23.20
C ASN A 252 18.02 4.81 -23.44
N GLY A 253 16.96 4.20 -22.92
CA GLY A 253 15.57 4.67 -23.09
C GLY A 253 14.91 4.26 -24.41
N ASN A 254 15.57 3.42 -25.25
CA ASN A 254 14.94 2.95 -26.48
C ASN A 254 13.88 1.89 -26.15
N PRO A 255 12.68 1.97 -26.73
CA PRO A 255 11.63 0.98 -26.48
C PRO A 255 12.04 -0.39 -27.04
N ILE A 256 11.96 -1.42 -26.19
CA ILE A 256 12.17 -2.82 -26.57
C ILE A 256 10.85 -3.43 -27.01
N TRP A 257 9.81 -3.26 -26.19
CA TRP A 257 8.44 -3.59 -26.50
C TRP A 257 7.49 -2.83 -25.57
N ASN A 258 6.23 -2.74 -25.96
CA ASN A 258 5.13 -2.26 -25.11
C ASN A 258 3.88 -3.10 -25.40
N ARG A 259 3.00 -3.21 -24.41
CA ARG A 259 1.79 -4.00 -24.53
C ARG A 259 0.73 -3.56 -23.51
N CYS A 260 -0.53 -3.51 -23.98
CA CYS A 260 -1.70 -3.44 -23.14
C CYS A 260 -2.15 -4.83 -22.67
N TYR A 261 -2.71 -4.88 -21.49
CA TYR A 261 -3.31 -6.06 -20.87
C TYR A 261 -4.65 -5.66 -20.30
N GLY A 262 -5.65 -6.53 -20.46
CA GLY A 262 -6.99 -6.24 -19.96
C GLY A 262 -8.06 -7.03 -20.69
N GLY A 263 -9.22 -6.42 -20.81
CA GLY A 263 -10.37 -7.02 -21.46
C GLY A 263 -11.34 -5.98 -22.03
N SER A 264 -12.63 -6.20 -21.86
CA SER A 264 -13.66 -5.32 -22.45
C SER A 264 -14.05 -4.12 -21.58
N SER A 265 -13.47 -3.96 -20.39
CA SER A 265 -13.68 -2.84 -19.46
C SER A 265 -12.37 -2.09 -19.19
N SER A 266 -12.24 -1.37 -18.08
CA SER A 266 -11.02 -0.63 -17.75
C SER A 266 -10.16 -1.40 -16.75
N GLU A 267 -8.83 -1.41 -16.97
CA GLU A 267 -7.81 -2.02 -16.13
C GLU A 267 -6.65 -1.07 -15.90
N PHE A 268 -6.07 -1.15 -14.69
CA PHE A 268 -4.98 -0.29 -14.23
C PHE A 268 -3.91 -1.11 -13.51
N LEU A 269 -2.64 -0.78 -13.74
CA LEU A 269 -1.52 -1.29 -12.97
C LEU A 269 -1.08 -0.19 -11.99
N ALA A 270 -1.00 -0.53 -10.71
CA ALA A 270 -0.60 0.41 -9.67
C ALA A 270 0.85 0.22 -9.21
N ASP A 271 1.32 -1.03 -9.12
CA ASP A 271 2.71 -1.34 -8.74
C ASP A 271 3.19 -2.65 -9.36
N GLY A 272 4.49 -2.86 -9.37
CA GLY A 272 5.14 -4.05 -9.94
C GLY A 272 6.36 -4.50 -9.16
N LEU A 273 6.66 -5.79 -9.22
CA LEU A 273 7.76 -6.43 -8.52
C LEU A 273 8.47 -7.42 -9.45
N VAL A 274 9.78 -7.27 -9.61
CA VAL A 274 10.60 -8.27 -10.31
C VAL A 274 10.86 -9.44 -9.36
N MET A 275 10.36 -10.61 -9.74
CA MET A 275 10.44 -11.83 -8.96
C MET A 275 11.84 -12.46 -9.08
N SER A 276 12.19 -13.34 -8.13
CA SER A 276 13.50 -14.02 -8.11
C SER A 276 13.76 -14.96 -9.30
N ASP A 277 12.70 -15.42 -9.96
CA ASP A 277 12.77 -16.24 -11.18
C ASP A 277 12.90 -15.40 -12.48
N GLY A 278 12.91 -14.08 -12.36
CA GLY A 278 13.01 -13.14 -13.47
C GLY A 278 11.70 -12.73 -14.11
N ASN A 279 10.57 -13.25 -13.65
CA ASN A 279 9.24 -12.80 -14.05
C ASN A 279 8.89 -11.46 -13.39
N LEU A 280 7.88 -10.78 -13.90
CA LEU A 280 7.31 -9.56 -13.33
C LEU A 280 5.93 -9.85 -12.76
N LEU A 281 5.75 -9.63 -11.46
CA LEU A 281 4.45 -9.64 -10.80
C LEU A 281 3.94 -8.21 -10.71
N MET A 282 2.72 -7.98 -11.16
CA MET A 282 2.05 -6.68 -11.15
C MET A 282 0.79 -6.75 -10.31
N ALA A 283 0.49 -5.66 -9.64
CA ALA A 283 -0.71 -5.44 -8.86
C ALA A 283 -1.45 -4.19 -9.37
N GLY A 284 -2.76 -4.27 -9.39
CA GLY A 284 -3.64 -3.20 -9.83
C GLY A 284 -5.10 -3.58 -9.64
N TYR A 285 -5.96 -3.16 -10.55
CA TYR A 285 -7.39 -3.41 -10.48
C TYR A 285 -8.04 -3.33 -11.86
N GLY A 286 -9.23 -3.91 -11.99
CA GLY A 286 -9.96 -3.87 -13.25
C GLY A 286 -11.39 -4.35 -13.16
N GLY A 287 -12.15 -4.07 -14.22
CA GLY A 287 -13.58 -4.36 -14.32
C GLY A 287 -13.96 -5.46 -15.32
N SER A 288 -13.00 -6.07 -16.02
CA SER A 288 -13.27 -7.03 -17.08
C SER A 288 -13.55 -8.45 -16.58
N ASN A 289 -14.35 -9.18 -17.34
CA ASN A 289 -14.60 -10.62 -17.16
C ASN A 289 -14.05 -11.47 -18.32
N ASP A 290 -13.21 -10.88 -19.14
CA ASP A 290 -12.63 -11.48 -20.35
C ASP A 290 -11.19 -10.99 -20.55
N GLY A 291 -10.58 -11.40 -21.66
CA GLY A 291 -9.20 -11.03 -21.99
C GLY A 291 -8.18 -11.62 -21.02
N ASP A 292 -7.20 -10.80 -20.62
CA ASP A 292 -6.16 -11.17 -19.67
C ASP A 292 -6.69 -11.18 -18.22
N MET A 293 -7.74 -10.40 -17.91
CA MET A 293 -8.49 -10.44 -16.65
C MET A 293 -9.74 -11.31 -16.79
N ASN A 294 -9.58 -12.60 -16.67
CA ASN A 294 -10.58 -13.61 -17.02
C ASN A 294 -11.68 -13.84 -15.98
N SER A 295 -11.74 -13.06 -14.91
CA SER A 295 -12.81 -13.11 -13.90
C SER A 295 -12.87 -11.81 -13.10
N ASN A 296 -14.10 -11.40 -12.75
CA ASN A 296 -14.41 -10.28 -11.87
C ASN A 296 -15.65 -10.66 -11.05
N ALA A 297 -15.63 -10.45 -9.74
CA ALA A 297 -16.73 -10.82 -8.84
C ALA A 297 -17.74 -9.68 -8.65
N GLY A 298 -17.41 -8.46 -9.06
CA GLY A 298 -18.22 -7.27 -8.80
C GLY A 298 -18.13 -6.20 -9.88
N SER A 299 -17.95 -4.98 -9.43
CA SER A 299 -17.77 -3.82 -10.31
C SER A 299 -16.31 -3.68 -10.75
N ILE A 300 -15.40 -3.70 -9.79
CA ILE A 300 -13.94 -3.62 -9.95
C ILE A 300 -13.32 -4.55 -8.92
N ASP A 301 -12.40 -5.41 -9.33
CA ASP A 301 -11.64 -6.29 -8.43
C ASP A 301 -10.15 -5.92 -8.43
N GLY A 302 -9.48 -6.15 -7.32
CA GLY A 302 -8.02 -6.16 -7.26
C GLY A 302 -7.46 -7.22 -8.22
N TRP A 303 -6.53 -6.83 -9.09
CA TRP A 303 -5.98 -7.69 -10.13
C TRP A 303 -4.48 -7.92 -9.96
N LEU A 304 -4.08 -9.18 -10.11
CA LEU A 304 -2.69 -9.64 -10.05
C LEU A 304 -2.35 -10.35 -11.35
N MET A 305 -1.20 -10.03 -11.92
CA MET A 305 -0.71 -10.67 -13.14
C MET A 305 0.79 -10.94 -13.07
N ILE A 306 1.19 -12.14 -13.46
CA ILE A 306 2.60 -12.51 -13.66
C ILE A 306 2.85 -12.64 -15.16
N ILE A 307 3.88 -11.97 -15.64
CA ILE A 307 4.36 -12.10 -17.03
C ILE A 307 5.83 -12.57 -17.05
N ASP A 308 6.19 -13.25 -18.12
CA ASP A 308 7.58 -13.57 -18.40
C ASP A 308 8.33 -12.41 -19.09
N SER A 309 9.62 -12.60 -19.34
CA SER A 309 10.49 -11.58 -19.94
C SER A 309 10.12 -11.20 -21.38
N THR A 310 9.23 -11.91 -22.03
CA THR A 310 8.70 -11.61 -23.37
C THR A 310 7.38 -10.84 -23.34
N GLY A 311 6.80 -10.63 -22.14
CA GLY A 311 5.49 -10.04 -21.94
C GLY A 311 4.34 -11.05 -22.07
N ALA A 312 4.62 -12.36 -22.11
CA ALA A 312 3.56 -13.37 -22.12
C ALA A 312 3.00 -13.57 -20.71
N VAL A 313 1.66 -13.61 -20.58
CA VAL A 313 0.98 -13.84 -19.31
C VAL A 313 1.24 -15.28 -18.86
N VAL A 314 1.87 -15.42 -17.71
CA VAL A 314 2.11 -16.70 -17.04
C VAL A 314 0.94 -17.05 -16.13
N GLN A 315 0.44 -16.06 -15.42
CA GLN A 315 -0.69 -16.21 -14.51
C GLN A 315 -1.43 -14.87 -14.35
N SER A 316 -2.75 -14.95 -14.22
CA SER A 316 -3.63 -13.82 -13.96
C SER A 316 -4.68 -14.23 -12.95
N LYS A 317 -4.99 -13.35 -12.00
CA LYS A 317 -5.98 -13.61 -10.96
C LYS A 317 -6.58 -12.31 -10.43
N SER A 318 -7.91 -12.26 -10.34
CA SER A 318 -8.63 -11.21 -9.62
C SER A 318 -9.01 -11.67 -8.21
N ILE A 319 -9.08 -10.74 -7.30
CA ILE A 319 -9.47 -10.93 -5.91
C ILE A 319 -10.39 -9.78 -5.53
N GLY A 320 -11.64 -10.08 -5.23
CA GLY A 320 -12.62 -9.07 -4.87
C GLY A 320 -13.98 -9.66 -4.51
N GLY A 321 -14.95 -8.77 -4.39
CA GLY A 321 -16.33 -9.04 -4.02
C GLY A 321 -17.31 -8.23 -4.87
N PRO A 322 -18.56 -8.00 -4.41
CA PRO A 322 -19.57 -7.35 -5.23
C PRO A 322 -19.37 -5.84 -5.45
N TRP A 323 -18.50 -5.18 -4.68
CA TRP A 323 -18.22 -3.74 -4.79
C TRP A 323 -16.86 -3.47 -5.45
N GLY A 324 -16.18 -2.40 -5.07
CA GLY A 324 -14.86 -2.06 -5.61
C GLY A 324 -13.72 -2.50 -4.69
N GLU A 325 -12.74 -3.18 -5.26
CA GLU A 325 -11.48 -3.54 -4.62
C GLU A 325 -10.30 -3.12 -5.49
N TYR A 326 -9.31 -2.47 -4.89
CA TYR A 326 -8.18 -1.87 -5.59
C TYR A 326 -6.88 -2.25 -4.90
N PHE A 327 -5.89 -2.79 -5.63
CA PHE A 327 -4.51 -2.85 -5.12
C PHE A 327 -3.74 -1.61 -5.55
N THR A 328 -3.04 -0.98 -4.61
CA THR A 328 -2.23 0.24 -4.81
C THR A 328 -0.74 -0.01 -4.70
N ALA A 329 -0.32 -0.99 -3.90
CA ALA A 329 1.09 -1.33 -3.72
C ALA A 329 1.31 -2.80 -3.39
N ILE A 330 2.53 -3.31 -3.68
CA ILE A 330 2.95 -4.68 -3.40
C ILE A 330 4.38 -4.72 -2.84
N THR A 331 4.63 -5.61 -1.88
CA THR A 331 5.96 -5.86 -1.33
C THR A 331 6.21 -7.35 -1.09
N PRO A 332 7.44 -7.87 -1.30
CA PRO A 332 7.76 -9.25 -0.97
C PRO A 332 7.91 -9.43 0.53
N LEU A 333 7.58 -10.64 1.02
CA LEU A 333 7.76 -11.07 2.40
C LEU A 333 8.89 -12.10 2.51
N ASP A 334 9.53 -12.18 3.68
CA ASP A 334 10.63 -13.11 3.95
C ASP A 334 10.27 -14.60 3.77
N ASN A 335 8.98 -14.94 3.88
CA ASN A 335 8.46 -16.31 3.71
C ASN A 335 8.12 -16.69 2.25
N GLY A 336 8.44 -15.83 1.29
CA GLY A 336 8.17 -16.01 -0.13
C GLY A 336 6.76 -15.66 -0.59
N ASN A 337 5.90 -15.18 0.31
CA ASN A 337 4.61 -14.58 -0.04
C ASN A 337 4.77 -13.10 -0.41
N TYR A 338 3.67 -12.47 -0.81
CA TYR A 338 3.61 -11.05 -1.13
C TYR A 338 2.52 -10.40 -0.29
N ALA A 339 2.81 -9.25 0.29
CA ALA A 339 1.82 -8.39 0.92
C ALA A 339 1.42 -7.28 -0.05
N LEU A 340 0.14 -7.01 -0.12
CA LEU A 340 -0.47 -5.96 -0.92
C LEU A 340 -1.30 -5.07 0.00
N THR A 341 -1.38 -3.81 -0.36
CA THR A 341 -2.36 -2.90 0.23
C THR A 341 -3.21 -2.27 -0.86
N GLY A 342 -4.27 -1.62 -0.44
CA GLY A 342 -5.20 -0.92 -1.30
C GLY A 342 -6.50 -0.59 -0.58
N ILE A 343 -7.58 -0.61 -1.30
CA ILE A 343 -8.91 -0.19 -0.86
C ILE A 343 -9.88 -1.36 -1.04
N ILE A 344 -10.76 -1.57 -0.07
CA ILE A 344 -11.76 -2.64 -0.11
C ILE A 344 -13.15 -2.12 0.27
N GLY A 345 -14.14 -2.38 -0.59
CA GLY A 345 -15.55 -2.09 -0.35
C GLY A 345 -16.38 -3.32 0.02
N SER A 346 -15.83 -4.53 -0.11
CA SER A 346 -16.56 -5.78 0.08
C SER A 346 -16.08 -6.57 1.28
N GLN A 347 -17.01 -7.21 1.98
CA GLN A 347 -16.68 -8.23 2.98
C GLN A 347 -16.17 -9.50 2.28
N LEU A 348 -14.87 -9.75 2.33
CA LEU A 348 -14.26 -10.97 1.79
C LEU A 348 -14.25 -12.12 2.82
N PRO A 349 -14.28 -13.40 2.39
CA PRO A 349 -14.12 -14.53 3.29
C PRO A 349 -12.79 -14.47 4.05
N GLY A 350 -12.87 -14.44 5.38
CA GLY A 350 -11.70 -14.38 6.27
C GLY A 350 -11.24 -12.97 6.63
N SER A 351 -11.79 -11.90 6.05
CA SER A 351 -11.57 -10.54 6.53
C SER A 351 -12.44 -10.21 7.75
N ASN A 352 -12.00 -9.25 8.54
CA ASN A 352 -12.86 -8.53 9.45
C ASN A 352 -13.88 -7.68 8.65
N PRO A 353 -14.97 -7.20 9.26
CA PRO A 353 -15.98 -6.40 8.56
C PRO A 353 -15.39 -5.13 7.95
N VAL A 354 -15.88 -4.76 6.78
CA VAL A 354 -15.76 -3.41 6.23
C VAL A 354 -16.70 -2.50 7.04
N HIS A 355 -16.24 -1.33 7.44
CA HIS A 355 -16.96 -0.44 8.35
C HIS A 355 -17.65 0.71 7.62
N GLY A 356 -16.95 1.33 6.66
CA GLY A 356 -17.42 2.45 5.85
C GLY A 356 -17.87 2.03 4.44
N SER A 357 -17.71 2.93 3.50
CA SER A 357 -17.86 2.64 2.07
C SER A 357 -16.62 1.91 1.56
N PHE A 358 -15.44 2.39 1.94
CA PHE A 358 -14.14 1.85 1.60
C PHE A 358 -13.21 1.88 2.81
N ASP A 359 -12.54 0.76 3.06
CA ASP A 359 -11.52 0.62 4.09
C ASP A 359 -10.16 0.29 3.49
N THR A 360 -9.09 0.60 4.19
CA THR A 360 -7.74 0.16 3.86
C THR A 360 -7.69 -1.37 3.83
N TRP A 361 -7.21 -1.91 2.73
CA TRP A 361 -7.06 -3.34 2.52
C TRP A 361 -5.61 -3.80 2.71
N LEU A 362 -5.41 -4.82 3.55
CA LEU A 362 -4.19 -5.62 3.56
C LEU A 362 -4.54 -7.02 3.08
N ALA A 363 -3.91 -7.45 1.98
CA ALA A 363 -3.99 -8.80 1.45
C ALA A 363 -2.60 -9.45 1.44
N VAL A 364 -2.54 -10.75 1.70
CA VAL A 364 -1.32 -11.53 1.51
C VAL A 364 -1.62 -12.68 0.55
N VAL A 365 -0.81 -12.79 -0.49
CA VAL A 365 -0.91 -13.87 -1.47
C VAL A 365 0.35 -14.73 -1.50
N ASN A 366 0.18 -16.02 -1.83
CA ASN A 366 1.31 -16.91 -2.08
C ASN A 366 1.86 -16.75 -3.52
N PRO A 367 2.97 -17.41 -3.90
CA PRO A 367 3.51 -17.33 -5.26
C PRO A 367 2.57 -17.82 -6.37
N ASN A 368 1.51 -18.56 -6.04
CA ASN A 368 0.45 -18.96 -6.97
C ASN A 368 -0.69 -17.93 -7.00
N LEU A 369 -0.50 -16.74 -6.46
CA LEU A 369 -1.49 -15.68 -6.33
C LEU A 369 -2.74 -16.07 -5.52
N ASP A 370 -2.69 -17.16 -4.71
CA ASP A 370 -3.81 -17.50 -3.83
C ASP A 370 -3.80 -16.59 -2.61
N LEU A 371 -4.97 -16.03 -2.28
CA LEU A 371 -5.17 -15.22 -1.09
C LEU A 371 -4.98 -16.10 0.14
N VAL A 372 -3.96 -15.82 0.96
CA VAL A 372 -3.64 -16.56 2.19
C VAL A 372 -4.06 -15.81 3.45
N ALA A 373 -4.13 -14.49 3.40
CA ALA A 373 -4.65 -13.66 4.49
C ALA A 373 -5.25 -12.38 3.92
N THR A 374 -6.26 -11.84 4.61
CA THR A 374 -6.90 -10.58 4.26
C THR A 374 -7.39 -9.87 5.52
N MET A 375 -7.29 -8.55 5.54
CA MET A 375 -7.69 -7.70 6.66
C MET A 375 -8.18 -6.35 6.12
N CYS A 376 -9.30 -5.86 6.67
CA CYS A 376 -9.77 -4.49 6.49
C CYS A 376 -9.35 -3.67 7.71
N ILE A 377 -9.00 -2.41 7.50
CA ILE A 377 -8.57 -1.49 8.56
C ILE A 377 -9.25 -0.15 8.26
N GLY A 378 -10.18 0.24 9.10
CA GLY A 378 -10.94 1.47 8.83
C GLY A 378 -12.02 1.77 9.85
N GLY A 379 -12.80 2.79 9.55
CA GLY A 379 -13.93 3.25 10.33
C GLY A 379 -15.17 3.57 9.48
N SER A 380 -15.97 4.54 9.90
CA SER A 380 -17.24 4.82 9.21
C SER A 380 -17.13 5.65 7.93
N GLU A 381 -16.00 6.30 7.72
CA GLU A 381 -15.70 7.10 6.51
C GLU A 381 -14.72 6.34 5.60
N ASP A 382 -14.19 6.99 4.57
CA ASP A 382 -13.25 6.36 3.64
C ASP A 382 -11.82 6.30 4.21
N ASP A 383 -11.17 5.15 4.03
CA ASP A 383 -9.85 4.85 4.56
C ASP A 383 -8.99 4.17 3.47
N ASP A 384 -7.97 4.85 2.97
CA ASP A 384 -7.22 4.43 1.80
C ASP A 384 -5.83 3.89 2.16
N GLY A 385 -5.55 2.66 1.73
CA GLY A 385 -4.21 2.07 1.80
C GLY A 385 -3.40 2.39 0.55
N MET A 386 -2.35 3.19 0.67
CA MET A 386 -1.57 3.69 -0.47
C MET A 386 -0.24 2.97 -0.65
N ALA A 387 0.41 2.57 0.42
CA ALA A 387 1.74 1.97 0.38
C ALA A 387 1.90 0.83 1.38
N VAL A 388 2.74 -0.15 1.04
CA VAL A 388 3.07 -1.27 1.91
C VAL A 388 4.57 -1.53 1.93
N ALA A 389 5.12 -1.76 3.11
CA ALA A 389 6.53 -2.12 3.28
C ALA A 389 6.68 -3.37 4.15
N SER A 390 7.66 -4.20 3.81
CA SER A 390 8.13 -5.28 4.67
C SER A 390 9.12 -4.71 5.68
N ALA A 391 8.92 -5.04 6.96
CA ALA A 391 9.83 -4.72 8.05
C ALA A 391 10.18 -6.00 8.81
N PRO A 392 11.28 -6.06 9.57
CA PRO A 392 11.68 -7.29 10.26
C PRO A 392 10.55 -7.90 11.09
N GLY A 393 10.05 -9.07 10.67
CA GLY A 393 8.96 -9.78 11.34
C GLY A 393 7.58 -9.13 11.26
N SER A 394 7.37 -8.14 10.39
CA SER A 394 6.10 -7.42 10.26
C SER A 394 5.88 -6.84 8.86
N VAL A 395 4.62 -6.51 8.57
CA VAL A 395 4.20 -5.70 7.41
C VAL A 395 3.69 -4.37 7.95
N VAL A 396 3.97 -3.31 7.21
CA VAL A 396 3.49 -1.96 7.51
C VAL A 396 2.71 -1.46 6.32
N VAL A 397 1.46 -1.06 6.55
CA VAL A 397 0.60 -0.36 5.59
C VAL A 397 0.58 1.11 5.95
N ALA A 398 0.63 1.96 4.95
CA ALA A 398 0.49 3.40 5.10
C ALA A 398 -0.52 3.94 4.07
N GLY A 399 -1.17 5.03 4.44
CA GLY A 399 -2.18 5.68 3.62
C GLY A 399 -2.76 6.89 4.35
N TYR A 400 -4.05 7.12 4.22
CA TYR A 400 -4.75 8.18 4.92
C TYR A 400 -6.16 7.75 5.33
N THR A 401 -6.75 8.47 6.26
CA THR A 401 -8.06 8.18 6.83
C THR A 401 -8.86 9.45 7.10
N SER A 402 -10.16 9.41 6.78
CA SER A 402 -11.14 10.40 7.21
C SER A 402 -11.91 9.96 8.47
N SER A 403 -11.70 8.73 8.93
CA SER A 403 -12.49 8.11 10.01
C SER A 403 -12.03 8.51 11.41
N ASN A 404 -13.02 8.61 12.32
CA ASN A 404 -12.81 8.89 13.75
C ASN A 404 -13.18 7.71 14.67
N ASP A 405 -13.48 6.55 14.11
CA ASP A 405 -13.99 5.38 14.83
C ASP A 405 -13.48 4.06 14.23
N GLY A 406 -14.14 2.94 14.57
CA GLY A 406 -13.79 1.63 14.03
C GLY A 406 -12.50 1.07 14.63
N ASP A 407 -11.58 0.69 13.76
CA ASP A 407 -10.26 0.15 14.13
C ASP A 407 -9.21 1.24 14.40
N LEU A 408 -9.58 2.51 14.19
CA LEU A 408 -8.68 3.66 14.18
C LEU A 408 -8.65 4.41 15.50
N PRO A 409 -7.52 5.02 15.88
CA PRO A 409 -7.38 5.73 17.16
C PRO A 409 -8.07 7.11 17.22
N GLY A 410 -8.62 7.56 16.08
CA GLY A 410 -9.23 8.88 15.90
C GLY A 410 -8.44 9.77 14.97
N ASN A 411 -9.11 10.71 14.32
CA ASN A 411 -8.56 11.67 13.37
C ASN A 411 -8.35 13.03 14.06
N TYR A 412 -7.34 13.79 13.70
CA TYR A 412 -7.04 15.12 14.24
C TYR A 412 -7.67 16.23 13.41
N GLY A 413 -7.85 15.99 12.09
CA GLY A 413 -8.29 16.97 11.12
C GLY A 413 -9.41 16.45 10.20
N GLU A 414 -9.27 16.76 8.93
CA GLU A 414 -10.17 16.31 7.86
C GLU A 414 -9.72 14.95 7.35
N GLU A 415 -8.44 14.80 6.99
CA GLU A 415 -7.76 13.54 6.67
C GLU A 415 -6.43 13.48 7.40
N ASP A 416 -6.07 12.34 7.95
CA ASP A 416 -4.78 12.11 8.60
C ASP A 416 -4.04 10.94 7.94
N GLY A 417 -2.71 11.03 7.90
CA GLY A 417 -1.87 9.91 7.51
C GLY A 417 -2.08 8.71 8.42
N LEU A 418 -2.41 7.56 7.84
CA LEU A 418 -2.63 6.29 8.54
C LEU A 418 -1.38 5.42 8.44
N ILE A 419 -0.92 4.85 9.56
CA ILE A 419 0.10 3.79 9.56
C ILE A 419 -0.38 2.64 10.44
N TYR A 420 -0.44 1.46 9.82
CA TYR A 420 -0.80 0.21 10.47
C TYR A 420 0.32 -0.80 10.36
N LYS A 421 0.85 -1.26 11.49
CA LYS A 421 1.90 -2.28 11.55
C LYS A 421 1.37 -3.57 12.13
N ILE A 422 1.55 -4.67 11.40
CA ILE A 422 1.11 -6.00 11.79
C ILE A 422 2.26 -7.01 11.73
N SER A 423 2.36 -7.90 12.72
CA SER A 423 3.40 -8.92 12.74
C SER A 423 3.12 -10.05 11.73
N ASN A 424 4.19 -10.57 11.12
CA ASN A 424 4.13 -11.73 10.22
C ASN A 424 3.57 -12.98 10.93
N GLY A 425 3.75 -13.09 12.24
CA GLY A 425 3.18 -14.19 13.03
C GLY A 425 1.65 -14.21 13.04
N LEU A 426 1.01 -13.03 13.06
CA LEU A 426 -0.45 -12.92 12.95
C LEU A 426 -0.92 -13.21 11.52
N ILE A 427 -0.24 -12.69 10.51
CA ILE A 427 -0.53 -12.95 9.09
C ILE A 427 -0.43 -14.46 8.80
N ASN A 428 0.63 -15.12 9.26
CA ASN A 428 0.83 -16.56 9.05
C ASN A 428 -0.16 -17.40 9.85
N SER A 429 -0.59 -16.95 11.03
CA SER A 429 -1.59 -17.67 11.84
C SER A 429 -3.00 -17.58 11.24
N VAL A 430 -3.35 -16.47 10.62
CA VAL A 430 -4.60 -16.31 9.87
C VAL A 430 -4.59 -17.22 8.63
N ALA A 431 -3.46 -17.31 7.93
CA ALA A 431 -3.32 -18.13 6.72
C ALA A 431 -3.46 -19.63 6.96
N SER A 432 -2.92 -20.15 8.07
CA SER A 432 -2.94 -21.61 8.34
C SER A 432 -4.31 -22.10 8.84
N VAL A 433 -5.13 -21.22 9.39
CA VAL A 433 -6.39 -21.54 10.07
C VAL A 433 -7.63 -21.12 9.26
N ALA A 434 -7.55 -20.05 8.46
CA ALA A 434 -8.69 -19.56 7.67
C ALA A 434 -9.25 -20.60 6.67
N ASN A 435 -8.42 -21.52 6.18
CA ASN A 435 -8.84 -22.56 5.25
C ASN A 435 -9.50 -23.80 5.93
N SER A 436 -9.49 -23.90 7.27
CA SER A 436 -9.97 -25.09 7.96
C SER A 436 -11.01 -24.86 9.07
N ILE A 437 -11.18 -23.66 9.58
CA ILE A 437 -12.07 -23.38 10.72
C ILE A 437 -12.93 -22.15 10.46
N GLY A 438 -14.25 -22.32 10.32
CA GLY A 438 -15.26 -21.24 10.33
C GLY A 438 -15.61 -20.82 11.75
N PHE A 439 -15.81 -19.54 12.03
CA PHE A 439 -16.26 -19.01 13.33
C PHE A 439 -17.59 -18.26 13.17
N GLU A 440 -18.51 -18.49 14.09
CA GLU A 440 -19.80 -17.80 14.19
C GLU A 440 -20.12 -17.49 15.64
N GLN A 441 -20.72 -16.34 15.90
CA GLN A 441 -21.30 -15.98 17.19
C GLN A 441 -22.80 -15.72 17.07
N ALA A 442 -23.57 -16.36 17.93
CA ALA A 442 -25.02 -16.14 18.07
C ALA A 442 -25.37 -15.91 19.55
N GLY A 443 -25.50 -14.66 19.94
CA GLY A 443 -25.67 -14.31 21.35
C GLY A 443 -24.50 -14.78 22.22
N ASN A 444 -24.78 -15.55 23.27
CA ASN A 444 -23.76 -16.15 24.16
C ASN A 444 -23.21 -17.50 23.67
N ARG A 445 -23.45 -17.86 22.42
CA ARG A 445 -22.94 -19.09 21.83
C ARG A 445 -21.86 -18.77 20.81
N LEU A 446 -20.67 -19.35 20.98
CA LEU A 446 -19.57 -19.34 20.02
C LEU A 446 -19.53 -20.69 19.33
N SER A 447 -19.32 -20.72 18.03
CA SER A 447 -19.17 -21.95 17.28
C SER A 447 -18.02 -21.89 16.28
N TRP A 448 -17.30 -23.01 16.17
CA TRP A 448 -16.24 -23.22 15.21
C TRP A 448 -16.56 -24.42 14.34
N THR A 449 -16.48 -24.25 13.02
CA THR A 449 -16.69 -25.31 12.02
C THR A 449 -15.36 -25.63 11.35
N PHE A 450 -15.02 -26.91 11.22
CA PHE A 450 -13.75 -27.38 10.67
C PHE A 450 -13.96 -27.99 9.29
N GLY A 451 -13.05 -27.73 8.34
CA GLY A 451 -13.13 -28.22 6.97
C GLY A 451 -12.91 -29.75 6.82
N SER A 452 -12.33 -30.42 7.81
CA SER A 452 -12.17 -31.86 7.86
C SER A 452 -12.29 -32.40 9.28
N ALA A 453 -12.82 -33.64 9.45
CA ALA A 453 -12.87 -34.31 10.74
C ALA A 453 -11.47 -34.70 11.21
N GLY A 454 -10.98 -34.12 12.31
CA GLY A 454 -9.71 -34.45 12.94
C GLY A 454 -9.94 -35.14 14.28
N ASN A 455 -9.13 -36.16 14.58
CA ASN A 455 -9.05 -36.77 15.93
C ASN A 455 -8.00 -35.98 16.73
N GLY A 456 -8.43 -35.18 17.71
CA GLY A 456 -7.49 -34.41 18.53
C GLY A 456 -8.14 -33.75 19.73
N GLN A 457 -7.29 -33.15 20.59
CA GLN A 457 -7.75 -32.26 21.67
C GLN A 457 -7.81 -30.83 21.16
N ALA A 458 -8.93 -30.13 21.40
CA ALA A 458 -9.06 -28.70 21.17
C ALA A 458 -9.21 -27.98 22.52
N VAL A 459 -8.66 -26.79 22.59
CA VAL A 459 -8.84 -25.86 23.73
C VAL A 459 -9.41 -24.57 23.20
N THR A 460 -10.54 -24.13 23.79
CA THR A 460 -11.13 -22.82 23.51
C THR A 460 -10.91 -21.90 24.70
N GLU A 461 -10.55 -20.65 24.44
CA GLU A 461 -10.30 -19.60 25.45
C GLU A 461 -11.02 -18.31 25.06
N LEU A 462 -11.54 -17.59 26.05
CA LEU A 462 -11.86 -16.17 25.94
C LEU A 462 -10.76 -15.39 26.65
N VAL A 463 -10.20 -14.45 25.95
CA VAL A 463 -9.09 -13.60 26.43
C VAL A 463 -9.59 -12.16 26.42
N ASP A 464 -9.47 -11.44 27.53
CA ASP A 464 -9.81 -10.02 27.58
C ASP A 464 -8.77 -9.16 26.81
N LEU A 465 -9.08 -7.90 26.60
CA LEU A 465 -8.21 -6.97 25.87
C LEU A 465 -6.87 -6.69 26.60
N GLN A 466 -6.71 -7.13 27.84
CA GLN A 466 -5.45 -7.08 28.60
C GLN A 466 -4.66 -8.40 28.50
N GLY A 467 -5.12 -9.35 27.68
CA GLY A 467 -4.48 -10.64 27.47
C GLY A 467 -4.75 -11.69 28.56
N ARG A 468 -5.67 -11.44 29.50
CA ARG A 468 -6.01 -12.36 30.58
C ARG A 468 -7.09 -13.34 30.13
N VAL A 469 -6.91 -14.62 30.41
CA VAL A 469 -7.89 -15.65 30.11
C VAL A 469 -9.10 -15.49 31.05
N ALA A 470 -10.23 -15.04 30.48
CA ALA A 470 -11.50 -14.86 31.20
C ALA A 470 -12.29 -16.17 31.33
N ALA A 471 -12.18 -17.06 30.33
CA ALA A 471 -12.78 -18.40 30.35
C ALA A 471 -11.98 -19.35 29.47
N ARG A 472 -11.99 -20.66 29.83
CA ARG A 472 -11.29 -21.71 29.08
C ARG A 472 -12.10 -23.00 29.10
N LYS A 473 -12.12 -23.72 27.97
CA LYS A 473 -12.73 -25.06 27.86
C LYS A 473 -11.88 -25.97 26.99
N ALA A 474 -11.62 -27.17 27.49
CA ALA A 474 -10.94 -28.22 26.76
C ALA A 474 -11.96 -29.23 26.19
N TRP A 475 -11.68 -29.74 25.00
CA TRP A 475 -12.51 -30.68 24.26
C TRP A 475 -11.69 -31.92 23.96
N SER A 476 -12.13 -33.08 24.42
CA SER A 476 -11.38 -34.36 24.31
C SER A 476 -11.78 -35.21 23.11
N VAL A 477 -12.90 -34.92 22.46
CA VAL A 477 -13.39 -35.63 21.26
C VAL A 477 -14.23 -34.64 20.45
N PHE A 478 -14.06 -34.66 19.14
CA PHE A 478 -14.97 -33.91 18.26
C PHE A 478 -16.34 -34.62 18.25
N PRO A 479 -17.44 -33.94 18.56
CA PRO A 479 -18.77 -34.44 18.30
C PRO A 479 -18.88 -34.86 16.82
N SER A 480 -19.71 -35.81 16.51
CA SER A 480 -19.99 -36.26 15.14
C SER A 480 -20.51 -35.08 14.29
N GLY A 481 -19.62 -34.43 13.58
CA GLY A 481 -19.85 -33.21 12.83
C GLY A 481 -18.70 -32.23 13.06
N ASN A 482 -18.19 -31.64 12.03
CA ASN A 482 -17.02 -30.76 12.02
C ASN A 482 -17.25 -29.42 12.77
N ARG A 483 -17.99 -29.40 13.90
CA ARG A 483 -18.37 -28.18 14.61
C ARG A 483 -18.22 -28.33 16.12
N ILE A 484 -17.58 -27.36 16.76
CA ILE A 484 -17.55 -27.16 18.22
C ILE A 484 -18.47 -26.01 18.57
N GLU A 485 -19.34 -26.18 19.55
CA GLU A 485 -20.19 -25.13 20.10
C GLU A 485 -19.87 -24.90 21.58
N TRP A 486 -19.56 -23.65 21.93
CA TRP A 486 -19.29 -23.22 23.29
C TRP A 486 -20.34 -22.23 23.75
N LEU A 487 -21.20 -22.64 24.67
CA LEU A 487 -22.05 -21.71 25.40
C LEU A 487 -21.19 -21.01 26.46
N LEU A 488 -21.11 -19.69 26.38
CA LEU A 488 -20.29 -18.90 27.28
C LEU A 488 -20.80 -19.05 28.73
N PRO A 489 -19.89 -19.14 29.73
CA PRO A 489 -20.27 -19.29 31.13
C PRO A 489 -20.97 -18.02 31.64
N ASP A 490 -21.91 -18.22 32.57
CA ASP A 490 -22.56 -17.12 33.28
C ASP A 490 -21.55 -16.32 34.12
N GLY A 491 -21.78 -15.02 34.24
CA GLY A 491 -20.94 -14.13 35.06
C GLY A 491 -19.73 -13.51 34.35
N LEU A 492 -19.59 -13.70 33.04
CA LEU A 492 -18.64 -12.93 32.27
C LEU A 492 -19.06 -11.46 32.22
N ALA A 493 -18.12 -10.54 32.41
CA ALA A 493 -18.36 -9.12 32.25
C ALA A 493 -18.77 -8.81 30.80
N SER A 494 -19.68 -7.84 30.61
CA SER A 494 -19.99 -7.34 29.27
C SER A 494 -18.74 -6.71 28.67
N GLY A 495 -18.41 -7.04 27.44
CA GLY A 495 -17.21 -6.50 26.79
C GLY A 495 -16.85 -7.23 25.52
N ILE A 496 -15.74 -6.78 24.92
CA ILE A 496 -15.12 -7.42 23.78
C ILE A 496 -14.06 -8.38 24.31
N TYR A 497 -14.07 -9.59 23.77
CA TYR A 497 -13.09 -10.64 24.06
C TYR A 497 -12.54 -11.19 22.77
N LEU A 498 -11.34 -11.75 22.83
CA LEU A 498 -10.78 -12.58 21.78
C LEU A 498 -11.17 -14.04 22.05
N ALA A 499 -11.94 -14.64 21.16
CA ALA A 499 -12.29 -16.06 21.21
C ALA A 499 -11.21 -16.85 20.50
N ARG A 500 -10.47 -17.66 21.25
CA ARG A 500 -9.33 -18.43 20.75
C ARG A 500 -9.67 -19.91 20.75
N ILE A 501 -9.32 -20.61 19.66
CA ILE A 501 -9.34 -22.08 19.61
C ILE A 501 -7.96 -22.60 19.20
N SER A 502 -7.44 -23.56 19.97
CA SER A 502 -6.20 -24.26 19.67
C SER A 502 -6.47 -25.73 19.40
N LEU A 503 -5.97 -26.25 18.27
CA LEU A 503 -6.13 -27.62 17.81
C LEU A 503 -4.81 -28.14 17.27
N GLN A 504 -4.26 -29.21 17.84
CA GLN A 504 -3.01 -29.87 17.38
C GLN A 504 -1.81 -28.91 17.18
N GLY A 505 -1.73 -27.84 18.00
CA GLY A 505 -0.66 -26.83 17.91
C GLY A 505 -1.00 -25.62 17.03
N GLU A 506 -2.08 -25.68 16.28
CA GLU A 506 -2.62 -24.53 15.53
C GLU A 506 -3.62 -23.77 16.40
N THR A 507 -3.62 -22.45 16.29
CA THR A 507 -4.50 -21.57 17.07
C THR A 507 -5.16 -20.56 16.14
N ARG A 508 -6.50 -20.47 16.20
CA ARG A 508 -7.30 -19.41 15.60
C ARG A 508 -7.81 -18.47 16.67
N THR A 509 -7.85 -17.18 16.37
CA THR A 509 -8.39 -16.14 17.25
C THR A 509 -9.42 -15.32 16.49
N ASP A 510 -10.60 -15.17 17.07
CA ASP A 510 -11.72 -14.39 16.54
C ASP A 510 -12.23 -13.43 17.61
N ARG A 511 -12.88 -12.35 17.21
CA ARG A 511 -13.50 -11.38 18.13
C ARG A 511 -14.85 -11.93 18.63
N ALA A 512 -15.08 -11.89 19.91
CA ALA A 512 -16.34 -12.26 20.53
C ALA A 512 -16.88 -11.10 21.39
N CYS A 513 -18.18 -10.76 21.23
CA CYS A 513 -18.85 -9.79 22.05
C CYS A 513 -19.69 -10.49 23.12
N VAL A 514 -19.36 -10.26 24.39
CA VAL A 514 -20.16 -10.74 25.54
C VAL A 514 -21.09 -9.62 25.97
N ARG A 515 -22.41 -9.88 25.91
CA ARG A 515 -23.42 -8.96 26.46
C ARG A 515 -23.83 -9.52 27.84
N GLY A 516 -23.64 -8.74 28.89
CA GLY A 516 -24.20 -9.07 30.20
C GLY A 516 -25.73 -8.98 30.13
N TYR A 517 -26.38 -9.93 30.75
CA TYR A 517 -27.80 -9.89 31.02
C TYR A 517 -28.02 -9.40 32.46
#